data_a553092a11ecddb8589117f84ae35a9c
#
_entry.id   a553092a11ecddb8589117f84ae35a9c
#
_cell.length_a   1.000
_cell.length_b   1.000
_cell.length_c   1.000
_cell.angle_alpha   90.00
_cell.angle_beta   90.00
_cell.angle_gamma   90.00
#
_symmetry.space_group_name_H-M   'P 1'
#
loop_
_entity.id
_entity.type
_entity.pdbx_description
1 polymer ?
#
loop_
_entity_poly.entity_id
_entity_poly.type
_entity_poly.pdbx_seq_one_letter_code
_entity_poly.pdbx_strand_id
1 'polypeptide(L)'
;IFLCMFLLVLAGACARHKIIPDRKLAQIFHDAFLANAYIGSEQVDIDSLNIYEPIFAGYGYTTEDVYYTIGNFSKRKSARLGDVVELAIEMLEAEGKYYNREVAVLDTIDNVARRSFTRTVYADSLIRVGSLRDTARLRFSVDVRPGEYNLSLKYLVDSLDRNEKGLR
;
A
#
# COMPACT_ATOMS: atom_id res chain seq x y z
N ILE A 1 -34.60 -47.54 27.55
CA ILE A 1 -33.88 -46.30 27.89
C ILE A 1 -32.71 -46.07 26.90
N PHE A 2 -31.91 -47.09 26.62
CA PHE A 2 -30.78 -46.97 25.65
C PHE A 2 -31.24 -46.67 24.22
N LEU A 3 -32.35 -47.23 23.75
CA LEU A 3 -32.89 -46.99 22.42
C LEU A 3 -33.38 -45.54 22.24
N CYS A 4 -33.99 -44.93 23.26
CA CYS A 4 -34.44 -43.54 23.24
C CYS A 4 -33.25 -42.58 23.23
N MET A 5 -32.14 -42.85 23.96
CA MET A 5 -30.92 -42.06 23.91
C MET A 5 -30.26 -42.13 22.54
N PHE A 6 -30.25 -43.26 21.88
CA PHE A 6 -29.69 -43.45 20.55
C PHE A 6 -30.51 -42.71 19.48
N LEU A 7 -31.81 -42.66 19.59
CA LEU A 7 -32.72 -41.91 18.73
C LEU A 7 -32.56 -40.38 18.88
N LEU A 8 -32.29 -39.89 20.12
CA LEU A 8 -32.03 -38.48 20.37
C LEU A 8 -30.70 -38.02 19.79
N VAL A 9 -29.68 -38.88 19.76
CA VAL A 9 -28.37 -38.56 19.12
C VAL A 9 -28.51 -38.53 17.60
N LEU A 10 -29.34 -39.37 17.00
CA LEU A 10 -29.59 -39.35 15.55
C LEU A 10 -30.44 -38.14 15.11
N ALA A 11 -31.29 -37.59 15.94
CA ALA A 11 -32.09 -36.41 15.64
C ALA A 11 -31.27 -35.10 15.62
N GLY A 12 -30.07 -35.07 16.26
CA GLY A 12 -29.16 -33.93 16.28
C GLY A 12 -28.25 -33.81 15.05
N ALA A 13 -28.19 -34.85 14.19
CA ALA A 13 -27.25 -34.94 13.09
C ALA A 13 -27.75 -34.35 11.75
N CYS A 14 -28.92 -33.73 11.69
CA CYS A 14 -29.28 -32.92 10.52
C CYS A 14 -28.58 -31.57 10.59
N ALA A 15 -27.33 -31.49 10.14
CA ALA A 15 -26.64 -30.24 9.91
C ALA A 15 -27.41 -29.46 8.83
N ARG A 16 -28.32 -28.57 9.26
CA ARG A 16 -28.99 -27.64 8.35
C ARG A 16 -27.95 -26.61 7.92
N HIS A 17 -27.56 -26.61 6.65
CA HIS A 17 -26.72 -25.55 6.08
C HIS A 17 -27.38 -24.19 6.31
N LYS A 18 -26.59 -23.25 6.80
CA LYS A 18 -27.05 -21.87 6.99
C LYS A 18 -27.01 -21.12 5.66
N ILE A 19 -28.08 -20.38 5.37
CA ILE A 19 -28.08 -19.46 4.24
C ILE A 19 -27.43 -18.15 4.72
N ILE A 20 -26.39 -17.72 4.03
CA ILE A 20 -25.66 -16.51 4.34
C ILE A 20 -26.40 -15.31 3.75
N PRO A 21 -26.71 -14.26 4.54
CA PRO A 21 -27.27 -13.02 4.01
C PRO A 21 -26.30 -12.34 3.04
N ASP A 22 -26.84 -11.68 2.00
CA ASP A 22 -26.06 -11.07 0.91
C ASP A 22 -24.94 -10.16 1.39
N ARG A 23 -25.23 -9.28 2.34
CA ARG A 23 -24.23 -8.37 2.91
C ARG A 23 -23.10 -9.12 3.63
N LYS A 24 -23.41 -10.21 4.31
CA LYS A 24 -22.40 -11.05 4.97
C LYS A 24 -21.57 -11.82 3.95
N LEU A 25 -22.20 -12.31 2.90
CA LEU A 25 -21.52 -12.98 1.81
C LEU A 25 -20.59 -12.01 1.05
N ALA A 26 -21.03 -10.77 0.85
CA ALA A 26 -20.17 -9.72 0.27
C ALA A 26 -18.95 -9.42 1.16
N GLN A 27 -19.10 -9.37 2.48
CA GLN A 27 -17.97 -9.21 3.40
C GLN A 27 -17.01 -10.40 3.33
N ILE A 28 -17.50 -11.60 3.23
CA ILE A 28 -16.69 -12.82 3.06
C ILE A 28 -15.91 -12.75 1.73
N PHE A 29 -16.55 -12.33 0.64
CA PHE A 29 -15.87 -12.15 -0.65
C PHE A 29 -14.84 -11.05 -0.62
N HIS A 30 -15.13 -9.93 0.03
CA HIS A 30 -14.17 -8.85 0.25
C HIS A 30 -12.89 -9.37 0.89
N ASP A 31 -13.00 -10.08 2.02
CA ASP A 31 -11.84 -10.61 2.73
C ASP A 31 -11.11 -11.70 1.92
N ALA A 32 -11.87 -12.53 1.19
CA ALA A 32 -11.29 -13.54 0.30
C ALA A 32 -10.52 -12.91 -0.87
N PHE A 33 -11.01 -11.81 -1.45
CA PHE A 33 -10.30 -11.09 -2.52
C PHE A 33 -9.02 -10.43 -1.99
N LEU A 34 -9.05 -9.84 -0.80
CA LEU A 34 -7.85 -9.30 -0.15
C LEU A 34 -6.81 -10.39 0.13
N ALA A 35 -7.25 -11.54 0.66
CA ALA A 35 -6.36 -12.68 0.91
C ALA A 35 -5.71 -13.17 -0.39
N ASN A 36 -6.48 -13.31 -1.47
CA ASN A 36 -5.96 -13.69 -2.78
C ASN A 36 -4.95 -12.67 -3.34
N ALA A 37 -5.25 -11.39 -3.21
CA ALA A 37 -4.35 -10.33 -3.68
C ALA A 37 -3.03 -10.36 -2.90
N TYR A 38 -3.09 -10.55 -1.59
CA TYR A 38 -1.90 -10.66 -0.73
C TYR A 38 -1.03 -11.85 -1.11
N ILE A 39 -1.62 -13.03 -1.27
CA ILE A 39 -0.90 -14.25 -1.65
C ILE A 39 -0.27 -14.11 -3.02
N GLY A 40 -1.00 -13.53 -3.98
CA GLY A 40 -0.47 -13.29 -5.32
C GLY A 40 0.71 -12.30 -5.33
N SER A 41 0.75 -11.34 -4.39
CA SER A 41 1.84 -10.38 -4.28
C SER A 41 3.11 -10.97 -3.65
N GLU A 42 2.96 -11.88 -2.69
CA GLU A 42 4.07 -12.46 -1.92
C GLU A 42 4.61 -13.77 -2.52
N GLN A 43 4.02 -14.28 -3.61
CA GLN A 43 4.36 -15.57 -4.24
C GLN A 43 4.37 -16.74 -3.25
N VAL A 44 3.50 -16.70 -2.25
CA VAL A 44 3.40 -17.75 -1.24
C VAL A 44 2.63 -18.93 -1.79
N ASP A 45 3.27 -20.09 -1.84
CA ASP A 45 2.63 -21.35 -2.24
C ASP A 45 1.80 -21.87 -1.05
N ILE A 46 0.55 -21.45 -0.98
CA ILE A 46 -0.39 -21.89 0.06
C ILE A 46 -1.49 -22.72 -0.58
N ASP A 47 -1.80 -23.86 0.01
CA ASP A 47 -2.95 -24.66 -0.35
C ASP A 47 -4.23 -23.80 -0.22
N SER A 48 -4.87 -23.54 -1.36
CA SER A 48 -5.96 -22.57 -1.48
C SER A 48 -7.16 -22.84 -0.56
N LEU A 49 -7.38 -24.10 -0.18
CA LEU A 49 -8.49 -24.49 0.71
C LEU A 49 -8.28 -24.02 2.15
N ASN A 50 -7.05 -23.98 2.63
CA ASN A 50 -6.74 -23.57 4.00
C ASN A 50 -6.86 -22.06 4.25
N ILE A 51 -6.93 -21.23 3.18
CA ILE A 51 -7.00 -19.77 3.31
C ILE A 51 -8.43 -19.31 3.58
N TYR A 52 -9.40 -19.91 2.91
CA TYR A 52 -10.78 -19.46 2.99
C TYR A 52 -11.50 -19.94 4.24
N GLU A 53 -11.15 -21.12 4.73
CA GLU A 53 -11.80 -21.72 5.89
C GLU A 53 -11.71 -20.83 7.16
N PRO A 54 -10.56 -20.24 7.52
CA PRO A 54 -10.47 -19.28 8.63
C PRO A 54 -11.30 -18.01 8.40
N ILE A 55 -11.41 -17.55 7.16
CA ILE A 55 -12.25 -16.39 6.81
C ILE A 55 -13.71 -16.74 7.07
N PHE A 56 -14.21 -17.87 6.56
CA PHE A 56 -15.59 -18.29 6.76
C PHE A 56 -15.91 -18.50 8.24
N ALA A 57 -15.01 -19.15 8.97
CA ALA A 57 -15.15 -19.38 10.41
C ALA A 57 -15.20 -18.07 11.21
N GLY A 58 -14.44 -17.05 10.82
CA GLY A 58 -14.47 -15.72 11.42
C GLY A 58 -15.86 -15.05 11.33
N TYR A 59 -16.65 -15.38 10.31
CA TYR A 59 -18.03 -14.94 10.15
C TYR A 59 -19.06 -15.90 10.75
N GLY A 60 -18.64 -17.03 11.33
CA GLY A 60 -19.50 -18.05 11.95
C GLY A 60 -20.18 -18.98 10.94
N TYR A 61 -19.56 -19.18 9.78
CA TYR A 61 -20.02 -20.05 8.71
C TYR A 61 -18.98 -21.11 8.37
N THR A 62 -19.45 -22.22 7.80
CA THR A 62 -18.59 -23.28 7.27
C THR A 62 -18.43 -23.15 5.77
N THR A 63 -17.45 -23.85 5.22
CA THR A 63 -17.25 -23.95 3.76
C THR A 63 -18.50 -24.46 3.06
N GLU A 64 -19.20 -25.44 3.67
CA GLU A 64 -20.45 -26.01 3.15
C GLU A 64 -21.57 -24.98 3.14
N ASP A 65 -21.68 -24.10 4.16
CA ASP A 65 -22.67 -23.03 4.20
C ASP A 65 -22.47 -22.04 3.03
N VAL A 66 -21.21 -21.71 2.73
CA VAL A 66 -20.85 -20.82 1.60
C VAL A 66 -21.24 -21.49 0.28
N TYR A 67 -20.81 -22.71 0.04
CA TYR A 67 -21.15 -23.45 -1.19
C TYR A 67 -22.64 -23.66 -1.33
N TYR A 68 -23.36 -23.99 -0.26
CA TYR A 68 -24.81 -24.12 -0.27
C TYR A 68 -25.50 -22.82 -0.64
N THR A 69 -25.04 -21.71 -0.08
CA THR A 69 -25.60 -20.38 -0.37
C THR A 69 -25.37 -19.98 -1.83
N ILE A 70 -24.14 -20.12 -2.34
CA ILE A 70 -23.80 -19.84 -3.75
C ILE A 70 -24.59 -20.76 -4.71
N GLY A 71 -24.68 -22.05 -4.39
CA GLY A 71 -25.46 -23.02 -5.18
C GLY A 71 -26.95 -22.71 -5.24
N ASN A 72 -27.52 -22.08 -4.22
CA ASN A 72 -28.91 -21.61 -4.20
C ASN A 72 -29.12 -20.38 -5.12
N PHE A 73 -28.12 -19.52 -5.27
CA PHE A 73 -28.20 -18.39 -6.23
C PHE A 73 -28.22 -18.87 -7.68
N SER A 74 -27.42 -19.86 -8.01
CA SER A 74 -27.37 -20.40 -9.38
C SER A 74 -28.69 -21.02 -9.84
N LYS A 75 -29.50 -21.54 -8.90
CA LYS A 75 -30.82 -22.11 -9.19
C LYS A 75 -31.94 -21.08 -9.36
N ARG A 76 -31.77 -19.84 -8.85
CA ARG A 76 -32.83 -18.81 -8.77
C ARG A 76 -32.60 -17.55 -9.59
N LYS A 77 -31.68 -17.52 -10.54
CA LYS A 77 -31.18 -16.40 -11.36
C LYS A 77 -29.86 -15.81 -10.86
N SER A 78 -28.86 -15.86 -11.71
CA SER A 78 -27.47 -15.45 -11.47
C SER A 78 -27.26 -13.97 -11.13
N ALA A 79 -28.27 -13.12 -11.31
CA ALA A 79 -28.20 -11.68 -11.04
C ALA A 79 -27.80 -11.40 -9.56
N ARG A 80 -28.39 -12.12 -8.61
CA ARG A 80 -28.14 -11.89 -7.18
C ARG A 80 -26.72 -12.18 -6.74
N LEU A 81 -26.04 -13.15 -7.34
CA LEU A 81 -24.63 -13.39 -7.06
C LEU A 81 -23.77 -12.24 -7.62
N GLY A 82 -24.13 -11.71 -8.80
CA GLY A 82 -23.50 -10.53 -9.38
C GLY A 82 -23.59 -9.33 -8.42
N ASP A 83 -24.79 -9.04 -7.91
CA ASP A 83 -25.03 -7.94 -6.97
C ASP A 83 -24.17 -8.07 -5.70
N VAL A 84 -24.01 -9.30 -5.18
CA VAL A 84 -23.17 -9.57 -3.99
C VAL A 84 -21.69 -9.35 -4.29
N VAL A 85 -21.21 -9.76 -5.46
CA VAL A 85 -19.82 -9.54 -5.89
C VAL A 85 -19.58 -8.05 -6.12
N GLU A 86 -20.51 -7.35 -6.76
CA GLU A 86 -20.43 -5.90 -6.98
C GLU A 86 -20.33 -5.15 -5.63
N LEU A 87 -21.16 -5.52 -4.64
CA LEU A 87 -21.08 -4.95 -3.30
C LEU A 87 -19.72 -5.21 -2.63
N ALA A 88 -19.10 -6.38 -2.83
CA ALA A 88 -17.78 -6.67 -2.32
C ALA A 88 -16.70 -5.79 -3.00
N ILE A 89 -16.82 -5.56 -4.30
CA ILE A 89 -15.92 -4.67 -5.06
C ILE A 89 -16.06 -3.22 -4.57
N GLU A 90 -17.29 -2.74 -4.36
CA GLU A 90 -17.51 -1.40 -3.81
C GLU A 90 -16.87 -1.21 -2.44
N MET A 91 -16.91 -2.23 -1.56
CA MET A 91 -16.21 -2.21 -0.27
C MET A 91 -14.69 -2.08 -0.46
N LEU A 92 -14.08 -2.87 -1.36
CA LEU A 92 -12.65 -2.80 -1.68
C LEU A 92 -12.24 -1.45 -2.25
N GLU A 93 -13.04 -0.87 -3.15
CA GLU A 93 -12.76 0.45 -3.71
C GLU A 93 -12.84 1.57 -2.67
N ALA A 94 -13.81 1.50 -1.77
CA ALA A 94 -13.95 2.48 -0.69
C ALA A 94 -12.75 2.42 0.26
N GLU A 95 -12.31 1.22 0.63
CA GLU A 95 -11.14 1.00 1.46
C GLU A 95 -9.86 1.44 0.76
N GLY A 96 -9.69 1.11 -0.52
CA GLY A 96 -8.57 1.54 -1.34
C GLY A 96 -8.46 3.07 -1.45
N LYS A 97 -9.58 3.78 -1.62
CA LYS A 97 -9.62 5.25 -1.61
C LYS A 97 -9.20 5.83 -0.25
N TYR A 98 -9.60 5.19 0.83
CA TYR A 98 -9.21 5.60 2.19
C TYR A 98 -7.70 5.47 2.38
N TYR A 99 -7.12 4.30 2.13
CA TYR A 99 -5.68 4.07 2.30
C TYR A 99 -4.82 4.90 1.34
N ASN A 100 -5.24 5.07 0.09
CA ASN A 100 -4.52 5.94 -0.84
C ASN A 100 -4.45 7.40 -0.35
N ARG A 101 -5.51 7.87 0.30
CA ARG A 101 -5.51 9.20 0.91
C ARG A 101 -4.54 9.29 2.09
N GLU A 102 -4.52 8.28 2.96
CA GLU A 102 -3.59 8.23 4.10
C GLU A 102 -2.13 8.20 3.63
N VAL A 103 -1.80 7.38 2.62
CA VAL A 103 -0.47 7.32 2.02
C VAL A 103 -0.09 8.68 1.44
N ALA A 104 -0.98 9.35 0.70
CA ALA A 104 -0.71 10.67 0.13
C ALA A 104 -0.43 11.74 1.21
N VAL A 105 -1.11 11.66 2.35
CA VAL A 105 -0.85 12.55 3.50
C VAL A 105 0.53 12.27 4.09
N LEU A 106 0.88 10.99 4.32
CA LEU A 106 2.19 10.60 4.85
C LEU A 106 3.33 11.00 3.91
N ASP A 107 3.18 10.78 2.61
CA ASP A 107 4.14 11.22 1.60
C ASP A 107 4.33 12.74 1.59
N THR A 108 3.24 13.49 1.78
CA THR A 108 3.30 14.96 1.87
C THR A 108 4.07 15.40 3.11
N ILE A 109 3.80 14.79 4.27
CA ILE A 109 4.50 15.08 5.53
C ILE A 109 6.00 14.80 5.39
N ASP A 110 6.39 13.63 4.85
CA ASP A 110 7.78 13.27 4.64
C ASP A 110 8.48 14.23 3.66
N ASN A 111 7.84 14.58 2.57
CA ASN A 111 8.34 15.54 1.59
C ASN A 111 8.51 16.95 2.18
N VAL A 112 7.57 17.40 3.01
CA VAL A 112 7.67 18.69 3.71
C VAL A 112 8.80 18.65 4.74
N ALA A 113 8.92 17.56 5.51
CA ALA A 113 10.00 17.37 6.47
C ALA A 113 11.37 17.42 5.78
N ARG A 114 11.54 16.75 4.66
CA ARG A 114 12.77 16.77 3.87
C ARG A 114 13.09 18.15 3.28
N ARG A 115 12.07 18.90 2.83
CA ARG A 115 12.26 20.23 2.23
C ARG A 115 12.51 21.34 3.24
N SER A 116 11.94 21.24 4.44
CA SER A 116 12.03 22.29 5.47
C SER A 116 13.43 22.45 6.07
N PHE A 117 14.34 21.48 5.85
CA PHE A 117 15.70 21.51 6.40
C PHE A 117 16.74 22.08 5.43
N THR A 118 16.42 22.29 4.15
CA THR A 118 17.34 22.88 3.18
C THR A 118 17.19 24.39 3.14
N ARG A 119 18.20 25.11 3.65
CA ARG A 119 18.27 26.57 3.59
C ARG A 119 19.51 26.99 2.80
N THR A 120 19.33 27.83 1.80
CA THR A 120 20.47 28.47 1.13
C THR A 120 21.11 29.45 2.08
N VAL A 121 22.34 29.19 2.48
CA VAL A 121 23.11 30.03 3.39
C VAL A 121 23.86 31.11 2.61
N TYR A 122 24.35 30.75 1.43
CA TYR A 122 25.06 31.67 0.51
C TYR A 122 24.75 31.30 -0.93
N ALA A 123 24.49 32.27 -1.77
CA ALA A 123 24.40 32.11 -3.22
C ALA A 123 24.97 33.36 -3.91
N ASP A 124 25.88 33.15 -4.83
CA ASP A 124 26.33 34.18 -5.74
C ASP A 124 26.11 33.71 -7.18
N SER A 125 25.61 34.59 -8.01
CA SER A 125 25.17 34.22 -9.36
C SER A 125 26.33 34.17 -10.36
N LEU A 126 27.33 35.03 -10.19
CA LEU A 126 28.43 35.10 -11.10
C LEU A 126 29.64 35.86 -10.51
N ILE A 127 30.77 35.17 -10.37
CA ILE A 127 32.05 35.78 -10.02
C ILE A 127 32.95 35.69 -11.25
N ARG A 128 33.37 36.82 -11.76
CA ARG A 128 34.36 36.89 -12.90
C ARG A 128 35.73 37.18 -12.31
N VAL A 129 36.71 36.37 -12.68
CA VAL A 129 38.10 36.51 -12.29
C VAL A 129 38.93 36.73 -13.57
N GLY A 130 39.41 37.92 -13.77
CA GLY A 130 40.13 38.30 -14.99
C GLY A 130 41.65 38.13 -14.90
N SER A 131 42.21 37.95 -13.71
CA SER A 131 43.64 37.75 -13.53
C SER A 131 43.95 36.94 -12.26
N LEU A 132 45.14 36.37 -12.18
CA LEU A 132 45.66 35.69 -10.99
C LEU A 132 45.72 36.59 -9.73
N ARG A 133 45.67 37.91 -9.89
CA ARG A 133 45.66 38.87 -8.78
C ARG A 133 44.27 39.06 -8.19
N ASP A 134 43.20 38.65 -8.86
CA ASP A 134 41.83 38.79 -8.44
C ASP A 134 41.34 37.61 -7.58
N THR A 135 42.25 36.82 -7.06
CA THR A 135 41.89 35.62 -6.23
C THR A 135 41.14 35.98 -4.96
N ALA A 136 41.21 37.23 -4.50
CA ALA A 136 40.43 37.70 -3.35
C ALA A 136 38.90 37.60 -3.59
N ARG A 137 38.43 37.67 -4.84
CA ARG A 137 37.02 37.53 -5.20
C ARG A 137 36.50 36.09 -5.08
N LEU A 138 37.41 35.11 -5.06
CA LEU A 138 37.08 33.71 -4.87
C LEU A 138 37.02 33.29 -3.38
N ARG A 139 37.28 34.24 -2.48
CA ARG A 139 37.21 33.99 -1.04
C ARG A 139 35.92 34.53 -0.49
N PHE A 140 35.14 33.67 0.13
CA PHE A 140 33.96 34.05 0.86
C PHE A 140 34.00 33.42 2.26
N SER A 141 33.43 34.10 3.21
CA SER A 141 33.27 33.58 4.57
C SER A 141 31.83 33.73 4.97
N VAL A 142 31.25 32.67 5.49
CA VAL A 142 29.85 32.62 5.90
C VAL A 142 29.77 32.02 7.30
N ASP A 143 29.07 32.70 8.19
CA ASP A 143 28.80 32.16 9.52
C ASP A 143 27.74 31.05 9.43
N VAL A 144 28.12 29.87 9.83
CA VAL A 144 27.27 28.67 9.74
C VAL A 144 27.01 28.08 11.12
N ARG A 145 25.85 27.47 11.31
CA ARG A 145 25.50 26.69 12.50
C ARG A 145 25.94 25.23 12.32
N PRO A 146 26.11 24.45 13.39
CA PRO A 146 26.37 23.03 13.24
C PRO A 146 25.29 22.36 12.38
N GLY A 147 25.68 21.57 11.37
CA GLY A 147 24.78 20.93 10.43
C GLY A 147 25.52 20.34 9.22
N GLU A 148 24.76 19.76 8.32
CA GLU A 148 25.24 19.22 7.06
C GLU A 148 25.09 20.30 5.96
N TYR A 149 26.12 20.50 5.17
CA TYR A 149 26.17 21.52 4.13
C TYR A 149 26.51 20.91 2.78
N ASN A 150 25.79 21.33 1.74
CA ASN A 150 26.09 21.00 0.35
C ASN A 150 26.66 22.23 -0.35
N LEU A 151 27.90 22.11 -0.82
CA LEU A 151 28.55 23.13 -1.62
C LEU A 151 28.49 22.74 -3.09
N SER A 152 27.91 23.60 -3.93
CA SER A 152 27.89 23.44 -5.38
C SER A 152 28.62 24.60 -6.05
N LEU A 153 29.67 24.32 -6.83
CA LEU A 153 30.42 25.28 -7.61
C LEU A 153 30.30 24.89 -9.08
N LYS A 154 29.81 25.83 -9.90
CA LYS A 154 29.88 25.73 -11.37
C LYS A 154 30.92 26.75 -11.87
N TYR A 155 31.86 26.27 -12.63
CA TYR A 155 32.88 27.16 -13.20
C TYR A 155 32.92 27.02 -14.72
N LEU A 156 33.26 28.11 -15.37
CA LEU A 156 33.52 28.16 -16.81
C LEU A 156 34.91 28.78 -17.02
N VAL A 157 35.76 28.06 -17.70
CA VAL A 157 37.08 28.57 -18.13
C VAL A 157 36.91 29.18 -19.52
N ASP A 158 37.38 30.41 -19.69
CA ASP A 158 37.33 31.07 -20.98
C ASP A 158 38.20 30.30 -21.99
N SER A 159 37.73 30.15 -23.22
CA SER A 159 38.47 29.49 -24.31
C SER A 159 39.77 30.23 -24.68
N LEU A 160 39.93 31.47 -24.26
CA LEU A 160 41.14 32.28 -24.42
C LEU A 160 42.13 32.13 -23.26
N ASP A 161 41.81 31.35 -22.23
CA ASP A 161 42.73 31.08 -21.13
C ASP A 161 43.86 30.18 -21.61
N ARG A 162 45.08 30.76 -21.65
CA ARG A 162 46.30 30.07 -22.07
C ARG A 162 47.10 29.44 -20.93
N ASN A 163 46.54 29.39 -19.74
CA ASN A 163 47.18 28.74 -18.59
C ASN A 163 47.12 27.22 -18.73
N GLU A 164 48.20 26.59 -19.08
CA GLU A 164 48.36 25.14 -19.19
C GLU A 164 48.40 24.43 -17.83
N LYS A 165 48.36 25.15 -16.72
CA LYS A 165 48.34 24.55 -15.37
C LYS A 165 46.92 24.19 -15.02
N GLY A 166 46.59 22.92 -15.20
CA GLY A 166 45.33 22.35 -14.72
C GLY A 166 45.07 22.66 -13.24
N LEU A 167 43.84 22.97 -12.95
CA LEU A 167 43.35 23.06 -11.57
C LEU A 167 43.67 21.75 -10.83
N ARG A 168 44.54 21.83 -9.83
CA ARG A 168 44.80 20.73 -8.87
C ARG A 168 43.94 20.92 -7.66
#